data_474285caac4c8f2e5b3c90e4666d63fa
#
_entry.id   474285caac4c8f2e5b3c90e4666d63fa
#
_cell.length_a   1.000
_cell.length_b   1.000
_cell.length_c   1.000
_cell.angle_alpha   90.00
_cell.angle_beta   90.00
_cell.angle_gamma   90.00
#
_symmetry.space_group_name_H-M   'P 1'
#
loop_
_entity.id
_entity.type
_entity.pdbx_description
1 polymer ?
#
loop_
_entity_poly.entity_id
_entity_poly.type
_entity_poly.pdbx_seq_one_letter_code
_entity_poly.pdbx_strand_id
1 'polypeptide(L)'
;MAKLAIKSDNQNQIMLFPPSLDELIPSNHVVRIVSAVIDRLDISGILSTYKGGGNSCFDPRMMLKVLIYAYLNNIYSSRKIERMLMENICFMWISGMSRPDYRTINYFRGKRLKCGIDSVFTQVVELLHREGMLTLEVQYVDGTKIESSSNKYTFVWKKSVMKYDERLKRKTLALIEQIEKNHSIESEDETSVGELTVEDFSERLERIGEKIDESELSKQEVKEIKEIKGKNLAKMKEYREHLEIMGERNSYSKTEHDATFMRMKEDHMKNGQLKPGYNVQISTENQFITHYGIFQRPTDTLTYIAYQEAFRDRYGKFSEVNVADSGYGSEENYKFMIDNGIAPYVKFNMFHAEQKRKNRNNPFLPQNLHYNSEKDYYVCPMGQHMDFVRQEKRHTDSGFEQTVSIYRAKRCSGCPLRSKCHKSKHNRTIEINHRLNAYKDMVRELLTSEEGLEHRSRRPIEPEAVFGQIKANGMFKRFRLKGLSGTNIEFGLKAIAHNLMKLSNMAQSSDLLTKILSFLHFFWNILVEYPDFHAKSTKMALLSDSMYKKRNCLTFDC
;
A
#
# COMPACT_ATOMS: atom_id res chain seq x y z
N MET A 1 62.10 -22.92 -17.81
CA MET A 1 60.73 -22.88 -17.25
C MET A 1 60.75 -21.95 -16.03
N ALA A 2 59.91 -20.91 -16.04
CA ALA A 2 59.80 -20.01 -14.87
C ALA A 2 59.23 -20.80 -13.68
N LYS A 3 59.89 -20.73 -12.50
CA LYS A 3 59.39 -21.34 -11.28
C LYS A 3 58.09 -20.67 -10.88
N LEU A 4 57.03 -21.46 -10.69
CA LEU A 4 55.76 -21.00 -10.16
C LEU A 4 55.94 -20.53 -8.71
N ALA A 5 55.78 -19.23 -8.47
CA ALA A 5 55.80 -18.67 -7.12
C ALA A 5 54.41 -18.75 -6.52
N ILE A 6 54.19 -19.61 -5.56
CA ILE A 6 52.92 -19.74 -4.81
C ILE A 6 53.07 -19.01 -3.50
N LYS A 7 52.08 -18.13 -3.17
CA LYS A 7 52.03 -17.52 -1.82
C LYS A 7 51.75 -18.57 -0.78
N SER A 8 52.46 -18.51 0.37
CA SER A 8 52.24 -19.43 1.47
C SER A 8 50.85 -19.27 2.06
N ASP A 9 50.19 -20.39 2.34
CA ASP A 9 48.96 -20.43 3.12
C ASP A 9 49.32 -20.49 4.61
N ASN A 10 48.91 -19.46 5.35
CA ASN A 10 49.20 -19.31 6.77
C ASN A 10 47.93 -19.47 7.63
N GLN A 11 47.00 -20.32 7.23
CA GLN A 11 45.71 -20.52 7.89
C GLN A 11 45.83 -20.80 9.40
N ASN A 12 46.88 -21.50 9.83
CA ASN A 12 47.11 -21.91 11.20
C ASN A 12 48.12 -21.00 11.94
N GLN A 13 48.50 -19.87 11.37
CA GLN A 13 49.44 -18.97 12.02
C GLN A 13 48.81 -18.30 13.24
N ILE A 14 49.39 -18.45 14.40
CA ILE A 14 48.97 -17.77 15.63
C ILE A 14 49.53 -16.34 15.59
N MET A 15 48.63 -15.35 15.71
CA MET A 15 49.01 -13.94 15.87
C MET A 15 49.21 -13.62 17.36
N LEU A 16 50.29 -12.95 17.70
CA LEU A 16 50.55 -12.53 19.08
C LEU A 16 49.51 -11.52 19.59
N PHE A 17 49.07 -10.63 18.68
CA PHE A 17 48.00 -9.67 18.90
C PHE A 17 47.00 -9.83 17.75
N PRO A 18 45.83 -10.46 17.97
CA PRO A 18 44.81 -10.53 16.95
C PRO A 18 44.23 -9.14 16.67
N PRO A 19 43.96 -8.76 15.40
CA PRO A 19 43.38 -7.47 15.07
C PRO A 19 42.00 -7.33 15.72
N SER A 20 41.66 -6.10 16.10
CA SER A 20 40.31 -5.80 16.58
C SER A 20 39.28 -5.95 15.42
N LEU A 21 38.03 -6.22 15.74
CA LEU A 21 36.98 -6.26 14.71
C LEU A 21 36.90 -4.97 13.91
N ASP A 22 37.20 -3.84 14.53
CA ASP A 22 37.19 -2.52 13.89
C ASP A 22 38.26 -2.39 12.81
N GLU A 23 39.47 -2.90 13.06
CA GLU A 23 40.57 -2.91 12.09
C GLU A 23 40.31 -3.82 10.88
N LEU A 24 39.50 -4.86 11.06
CA LEU A 24 39.15 -5.80 9.99
C LEU A 24 38.09 -5.26 9.03
N ILE A 25 37.42 -4.15 9.36
CA ILE A 25 36.36 -3.55 8.55
C ILE A 25 36.88 -2.27 7.90
N PRO A 26 36.84 -2.14 6.56
CA PRO A 26 37.25 -0.94 5.87
C PRO A 26 36.55 0.32 6.42
N SER A 27 37.26 1.45 6.46
CA SER A 27 36.74 2.72 6.98
C SER A 27 35.50 3.22 6.21
N ASN A 28 35.40 2.92 4.92
CA ASN A 28 34.29 3.28 4.05
C ASN A 28 33.19 2.22 3.95
N HIS A 29 33.23 1.16 4.79
CA HIS A 29 32.24 0.10 4.70
C HIS A 29 30.87 0.56 5.19
N VAL A 30 29.80 0.17 4.47
CA VAL A 30 28.40 0.59 4.73
C VAL A 30 27.93 0.29 6.16
N VAL A 31 28.47 -0.74 6.82
CA VAL A 31 28.12 -1.07 8.22
C VAL A 31 28.39 0.08 9.18
N ARG A 32 29.47 0.89 8.91
CA ARG A 32 29.81 2.07 9.71
C ARG A 32 28.78 3.18 9.54
N ILE A 33 28.27 3.39 8.31
CA ILE A 33 27.21 4.36 8.02
C ILE A 33 25.93 3.94 8.74
N VAL A 34 25.54 2.66 8.66
CA VAL A 34 24.38 2.13 9.38
C VAL A 34 24.51 2.41 10.88
N SER A 35 25.68 2.09 11.48
CA SER A 35 25.90 2.34 12.90
C SER A 35 25.80 3.83 13.23
N ALA A 36 26.53 4.67 12.52
CA ALA A 36 26.60 6.11 12.78
C ALA A 36 25.25 6.82 12.62
N VAL A 37 24.45 6.44 11.62
CA VAL A 37 23.10 7.02 11.42
C VAL A 37 22.17 6.57 12.55
N ILE A 38 22.09 5.27 12.83
CA ILE A 38 21.15 4.75 13.84
C ILE A 38 21.51 5.23 15.26
N ASP A 39 22.76 5.51 15.55
CA ASP A 39 23.18 6.05 16.86
C ASP A 39 22.59 7.42 17.18
N ARG A 40 22.19 8.17 16.17
CA ARG A 40 21.63 9.53 16.29
C ARG A 40 20.13 9.62 16.29
N LEU A 41 19.46 8.53 15.89
CA LEU A 41 18.01 8.53 15.83
C LEU A 41 17.39 8.47 17.23
N ASP A 42 16.30 9.19 17.41
CA ASP A 42 15.44 8.98 18.58
C ASP A 42 14.69 7.66 18.44
N ILE A 43 14.90 6.77 19.39
CA ILE A 43 14.23 5.47 19.48
C ILE A 43 13.31 5.38 20.72
N SER A 44 12.89 6.51 21.26
CA SER A 44 12.02 6.58 22.45
C SER A 44 10.74 5.78 22.28
N GLY A 45 10.13 5.82 21.08
CA GLY A 45 8.95 5.03 20.72
C GLY A 45 9.19 3.51 20.83
N ILE A 46 10.41 3.03 20.52
CA ILE A 46 10.80 1.62 20.71
C ILE A 46 11.06 1.36 22.20
N LEU A 47 11.78 2.24 22.87
CA LEU A 47 12.11 2.13 24.30
C LEU A 47 10.86 2.08 25.17
N SER A 48 9.82 2.84 24.84
CA SER A 48 8.55 2.84 25.57
C SER A 48 7.86 1.48 25.62
N THR A 49 8.20 0.57 24.70
CA THR A 49 7.66 -0.78 24.68
C THR A 49 8.30 -1.71 25.72
N TYR A 50 9.40 -1.28 26.36
CA TYR A 50 10.10 -2.07 27.38
C TYR A 50 9.54 -1.72 28.76
N LYS A 51 9.02 -2.74 29.44
CA LYS A 51 8.61 -2.62 30.85
C LYS A 51 9.81 -2.95 31.73
N GLY A 52 10.09 -2.14 32.72
CA GLY A 52 11.15 -2.43 33.70
C GLY A 52 10.92 -3.74 34.45
N GLY A 53 11.99 -4.30 34.99
CA GLY A 53 11.97 -5.58 35.74
C GLY A 53 12.22 -6.81 34.83
N GLY A 54 12.53 -7.94 35.43
CA GLY A 54 12.85 -9.19 34.73
C GLY A 54 14.33 -9.32 34.32
N ASN A 55 14.63 -10.28 33.44
CA ASN A 55 15.98 -10.51 32.93
C ASN A 55 16.46 -9.36 32.04
N SER A 56 17.79 -9.15 31.97
CA SER A 56 18.41 -8.18 31.08
C SER A 56 18.01 -8.42 29.62
N CYS A 57 17.62 -7.37 28.92
CA CYS A 57 17.30 -7.42 27.49
C CYS A 57 18.48 -6.92 26.65
N PHE A 58 18.54 -7.34 25.40
CA PHE A 58 19.48 -6.78 24.43
C PHE A 58 19.16 -5.30 24.17
N ASP A 59 20.21 -4.51 23.95
CA ASP A 59 20.04 -3.09 23.60
C ASP A 59 19.18 -2.92 22.36
N PRO A 60 18.06 -2.17 22.44
CA PRO A 60 17.16 -1.93 21.31
C PRO A 60 17.82 -1.25 20.12
N ARG A 61 18.78 -0.36 20.36
CA ARG A 61 19.54 0.33 19.32
C ARG A 61 20.41 -0.63 18.55
N MET A 62 21.13 -1.50 19.27
CA MET A 62 21.90 -2.58 18.66
C MET A 62 21.01 -3.51 17.83
N MET A 63 19.86 -3.93 18.36
CA MET A 63 18.92 -4.78 17.66
C MET A 63 18.40 -4.12 16.36
N LEU A 64 18.14 -2.82 16.38
CA LEU A 64 17.73 -2.06 15.20
C LEU A 64 18.86 -2.00 14.15
N LYS A 65 20.09 -1.72 14.58
CA LYS A 65 21.28 -1.74 13.70
C LYS A 65 21.44 -3.10 13.00
N VAL A 66 21.35 -4.18 13.75
CA VAL A 66 21.46 -5.55 13.22
C VAL A 66 20.38 -5.83 12.19
N LEU A 67 19.12 -5.46 12.46
CA LEU A 67 18.01 -5.67 11.51
C LEU A 67 18.18 -4.85 10.23
N ILE A 68 18.48 -3.55 10.34
CA ILE A 68 18.67 -2.71 9.17
C ILE A 68 19.85 -3.20 8.32
N TYR A 69 20.98 -3.56 8.95
CA TYR A 69 22.11 -4.11 8.25
C TYR A 69 21.81 -5.47 7.59
N ALA A 70 20.98 -6.30 8.23
CA ALA A 70 20.51 -7.55 7.65
C ALA A 70 19.64 -7.31 6.39
N TYR A 71 18.67 -6.37 6.45
CA TYR A 71 17.82 -6.00 5.31
C TYR A 71 18.61 -5.38 4.17
N LEU A 72 19.66 -4.62 4.48
CA LEU A 72 20.60 -4.07 3.52
C LEU A 72 21.33 -5.17 2.75
N ASN A 73 21.71 -6.25 3.43
CA ASN A 73 22.34 -7.44 2.84
C ASN A 73 21.32 -8.48 2.31
N ASN A 74 20.04 -8.11 2.19
CA ASN A 74 18.96 -8.99 1.73
C ASN A 74 18.76 -10.25 2.59
N ILE A 75 19.10 -10.17 3.87
CA ILE A 75 18.94 -11.24 4.87
C ILE A 75 17.69 -10.96 5.69
N TYR A 76 16.57 -11.60 5.34
CA TYR A 76 15.25 -11.36 5.96
C TYR A 76 14.86 -12.40 7.00
N SER A 77 15.51 -13.56 7.03
CA SER A 77 15.23 -14.66 7.95
C SER A 77 15.93 -14.44 9.28
N SER A 78 15.19 -14.41 10.40
CA SER A 78 15.77 -14.28 11.75
C SER A 78 16.80 -15.38 12.08
N ARG A 79 16.58 -16.64 11.63
CA ARG A 79 17.58 -17.72 11.78
C ARG A 79 18.85 -17.48 10.96
N LYS A 80 18.75 -16.87 9.77
CA LYS A 80 19.94 -16.47 9.02
C LYS A 80 20.67 -15.31 9.68
N ILE A 81 19.92 -14.35 10.25
CA ILE A 81 20.53 -13.23 10.99
C ILE A 81 21.30 -13.75 12.20
N GLU A 82 20.70 -14.66 13.01
CA GLU A 82 21.36 -15.32 14.12
C GLU A 82 22.67 -16.01 13.69
N ARG A 83 22.68 -16.73 12.56
CA ARG A 83 23.88 -17.33 11.99
C ARG A 83 24.92 -16.26 11.62
N MET A 84 24.51 -15.17 10.96
CA MET A 84 25.43 -14.10 10.58
C MET A 84 26.10 -13.44 11.79
N LEU A 85 25.42 -13.33 12.93
CA LEU A 85 26.01 -12.82 14.17
C LEU A 85 27.14 -13.72 14.72
N MET A 86 27.25 -14.98 14.26
CA MET A 86 28.30 -15.92 14.62
C MET A 86 29.40 -16.07 13.58
N GLU A 87 29.08 -15.83 12.31
CA GLU A 87 29.94 -16.18 11.17
C GLU A 87 30.51 -14.95 10.42
N ASN A 88 29.88 -13.75 10.57
CA ASN A 88 30.24 -12.58 9.77
C ASN A 88 30.79 -11.43 10.64
N ILE A 89 31.98 -10.99 10.32
CA ILE A 89 32.72 -9.96 11.09
C ILE A 89 31.90 -8.66 11.21
N CYS A 90 31.25 -8.21 10.14
CA CYS A 90 30.46 -6.99 10.17
C CYS A 90 29.23 -7.11 11.09
N PHE A 91 28.60 -8.30 11.13
CA PHE A 91 27.50 -8.55 12.07
C PHE A 91 28.00 -8.66 13.51
N MET A 92 29.17 -9.26 13.75
CA MET A 92 29.80 -9.30 15.08
C MET A 92 30.15 -7.88 15.56
N TRP A 93 30.70 -7.06 14.68
CA TRP A 93 31.05 -5.66 14.99
C TRP A 93 29.82 -4.82 15.34
N ILE A 94 28.78 -4.83 14.48
CA ILE A 94 27.59 -3.99 14.65
C ILE A 94 26.75 -4.40 15.86
N SER A 95 26.85 -5.66 16.29
CA SER A 95 26.18 -6.19 17.47
C SER A 95 27.03 -6.08 18.76
N GLY A 96 28.26 -5.58 18.68
CA GLY A 96 29.19 -5.59 19.82
C GLY A 96 29.39 -6.99 20.37
N MET A 97 29.55 -8.01 19.51
CA MET A 97 29.64 -9.44 19.83
C MET A 97 28.40 -10.03 20.53
N SER A 98 27.30 -9.28 20.65
CA SER A 98 26.03 -9.78 21.17
C SER A 98 25.39 -10.78 20.19
N ARG A 99 24.81 -11.86 20.72
CA ARG A 99 24.24 -12.97 19.92
C ARG A 99 22.78 -13.24 20.28
N PRO A 100 21.84 -12.33 19.98
CA PRO A 100 20.43 -12.60 20.17
C PRO A 100 19.99 -13.80 19.32
N ASP A 101 19.19 -14.67 19.89
CA ASP A 101 18.61 -15.81 19.18
C ASP A 101 17.53 -15.38 18.17
N TYR A 102 17.17 -16.27 17.27
CA TYR A 102 16.17 -15.97 16.22
C TYR A 102 14.79 -15.62 16.78
N ARG A 103 14.42 -16.10 17.98
CA ARG A 103 13.14 -15.79 18.63
C ARG A 103 13.14 -14.36 19.15
N THR A 104 14.21 -13.94 19.80
CA THR A 104 14.42 -12.55 20.26
C THR A 104 14.43 -11.58 19.09
N ILE A 105 15.16 -11.90 18.01
CA ILE A 105 15.19 -11.10 16.78
C ILE A 105 13.77 -10.96 16.19
N ASN A 106 13.03 -12.06 16.10
CA ASN A 106 11.68 -12.06 15.54
C ASN A 106 10.68 -11.31 16.44
N TYR A 107 10.79 -11.46 17.76
CA TYR A 107 9.97 -10.73 18.73
C TYR A 107 10.23 -9.22 18.64
N PHE A 108 11.49 -8.80 18.63
CA PHE A 108 11.86 -7.39 18.48
C PHE A 108 11.28 -6.82 17.17
N ARG A 109 11.53 -7.50 16.05
CA ARG A 109 11.02 -7.08 14.74
C ARG A 109 9.50 -7.01 14.69
N GLY A 110 8.79 -8.03 15.17
CA GLY A 110 7.33 -8.14 15.01
C GLY A 110 6.50 -7.40 16.07
N LYS A 111 7.09 -7.10 17.24
CA LYS A 111 6.36 -6.49 18.36
C LYS A 111 6.92 -5.13 18.78
N ARG A 112 8.25 -5.02 18.99
CA ARG A 112 8.87 -3.80 19.50
C ARG A 112 8.93 -2.69 18.47
N LEU A 113 9.19 -3.03 17.19
CA LEU A 113 9.28 -2.04 16.10
C LEU A 113 7.93 -1.45 15.69
N LYS A 114 6.81 -2.05 16.12
CA LYS A 114 5.47 -1.56 15.75
C LYS A 114 5.28 -0.08 16.09
N CYS A 115 5.78 0.36 17.24
CA CYS A 115 5.61 1.73 17.72
C CYS A 115 6.72 2.70 17.28
N GLY A 116 7.73 2.26 16.50
CA GLY A 116 8.88 3.11 16.21
C GLY A 116 9.36 3.11 14.76
N ILE A 117 8.95 2.15 13.93
CA ILE A 117 9.50 2.02 12.57
C ILE A 117 9.21 3.23 11.69
N ASP A 118 8.01 3.81 11.78
CA ASP A 118 7.63 4.97 11.00
C ASP A 118 8.43 6.22 11.43
N SER A 119 8.63 6.40 12.74
CA SER A 119 9.47 7.48 13.28
C SER A 119 10.93 7.33 12.84
N VAL A 120 11.49 6.11 12.92
CA VAL A 120 12.86 5.82 12.47
C VAL A 120 13.02 6.11 10.98
N PHE A 121 12.05 5.70 10.15
CA PHE A 121 12.07 5.99 8.72
C PHE A 121 12.01 7.50 8.45
N THR A 122 11.09 8.21 9.11
CA THR A 122 10.94 9.67 8.97
C THR A 122 12.24 10.40 9.31
N GLN A 123 12.85 10.07 10.43
CA GLN A 123 14.12 10.67 10.86
C GLN A 123 15.27 10.42 9.86
N VAL A 124 15.32 9.23 9.23
CA VAL A 124 16.30 8.95 8.18
C VAL A 124 16.06 9.84 6.95
N VAL A 125 14.81 10.03 6.54
CA VAL A 125 14.49 10.91 5.40
C VAL A 125 14.77 12.38 5.75
N GLU A 126 14.43 12.83 6.95
CA GLU A 126 14.76 14.18 7.43
C GLU A 126 16.27 14.43 7.52
N LEU A 127 17.05 13.41 7.88
CA LEU A 127 18.51 13.48 7.83
C LEU A 127 18.98 13.72 6.38
N LEU A 128 18.47 12.94 5.43
CA LEU A 128 18.81 13.10 4.01
C LEU A 128 18.39 14.46 3.46
N HIS A 129 17.25 15.00 3.90
CA HIS A 129 16.79 16.32 3.55
C HIS A 129 17.71 17.41 4.10
N ARG A 130 18.10 17.33 5.38
CA ARG A 130 19.06 18.28 5.99
C ARG A 130 20.43 18.29 5.33
N GLU A 131 20.87 17.13 4.84
CA GLU A 131 22.13 16.99 4.09
C GLU A 131 21.99 17.42 2.61
N GLY A 132 20.83 17.95 2.19
CA GLY A 132 20.58 18.43 0.83
C GLY A 132 20.51 17.33 -0.24
N MET A 133 20.30 16.07 0.17
CA MET A 133 20.18 14.94 -0.77
C MET A 133 18.82 14.89 -1.45
N LEU A 134 17.80 15.48 -0.84
CA LEU A 134 16.43 15.58 -1.33
C LEU A 134 15.74 16.83 -0.78
N THR A 135 14.67 17.29 -1.45
CA THR A 135 13.94 18.53 -1.12
C THR A 135 12.58 18.28 -0.48
N LEU A 136 11.96 17.13 -0.73
CA LEU A 136 10.56 16.80 -0.43
C LEU A 136 9.54 17.67 -1.22
N GLU A 137 9.99 18.34 -2.28
CA GLU A 137 9.15 19.15 -3.16
C GLU A 137 8.57 18.33 -4.32
N VAL A 138 9.33 17.34 -4.79
CA VAL A 138 8.94 16.48 -5.91
C VAL A 138 8.74 15.05 -5.45
N GLN A 139 7.61 14.46 -5.81
CA GLN A 139 7.34 13.04 -5.58
C GLN A 139 7.16 12.30 -6.90
N TYR A 140 8.02 11.32 -7.16
CA TYR A 140 7.79 10.31 -8.19
C TYR A 140 7.09 9.11 -7.57
N VAL A 141 5.77 9.00 -7.81
CA VAL A 141 4.92 8.00 -7.17
C VAL A 141 4.71 6.79 -8.07
N ASP A 142 4.86 5.60 -7.52
CA ASP A 142 4.49 4.34 -8.17
C ASP A 142 4.09 3.28 -7.15
N GLY A 143 3.30 2.30 -7.59
CA GLY A 143 2.83 1.19 -6.79
C GLY A 143 3.32 -0.17 -7.31
N THR A 144 3.59 -1.08 -6.39
CA THR A 144 3.89 -2.46 -6.74
C THR A 144 3.21 -3.45 -5.80
N LYS A 145 2.93 -4.65 -6.30
CA LYS A 145 2.31 -5.71 -5.50
C LYS A 145 3.38 -6.63 -4.94
N ILE A 146 3.33 -6.87 -3.63
CA ILE A 146 4.22 -7.78 -2.91
C ILE A 146 3.37 -8.87 -2.27
N GLU A 147 3.77 -10.15 -2.43
CA GLU A 147 3.06 -11.31 -1.88
C GLU A 147 3.05 -11.26 -0.35
N SER A 148 1.94 -11.65 0.26
CA SER A 148 1.85 -11.86 1.71
C SER A 148 2.51 -13.18 2.13
N SER A 149 2.67 -13.39 3.44
CA SER A 149 3.16 -14.67 3.98
C SER A 149 2.12 -15.79 3.94
N SER A 150 0.88 -15.48 3.56
CA SER A 150 -0.25 -16.40 3.59
C SER A 150 -0.22 -17.49 2.52
N ASN A 151 -1.05 -18.52 2.71
CA ASN A 151 -1.21 -19.59 1.75
C ASN A 151 -2.11 -19.11 0.59
N LYS A 152 -1.65 -19.28 -0.64
CA LYS A 152 -2.38 -18.89 -1.87
C LYS A 152 -3.68 -19.66 -2.13
N TYR A 153 -3.90 -20.78 -1.45
CA TYR A 153 -5.11 -21.62 -1.63
C TYR A 153 -6.20 -21.34 -0.59
N THR A 154 -5.99 -20.44 0.36
CA THR A 154 -6.95 -20.11 1.43
C THR A 154 -7.75 -18.85 1.13
N PHE A 155 -8.33 -18.77 -0.06
CA PHE A 155 -9.09 -17.60 -0.51
C PHE A 155 -10.56 -17.64 -0.09
N VAL A 156 -11.11 -16.47 0.20
CA VAL A 156 -12.55 -16.22 0.36
C VAL A 156 -12.93 -15.07 -0.58
N TRP A 157 -13.95 -15.27 -1.41
CA TRP A 157 -14.42 -14.31 -2.40
C TRP A 157 -15.77 -13.71 -2.00
N LYS A 158 -15.88 -12.38 -1.98
CA LYS A 158 -17.10 -11.65 -1.61
C LYS A 158 -18.32 -12.10 -2.42
N LYS A 159 -18.19 -12.13 -3.74
CA LYS A 159 -19.28 -12.58 -4.63
C LYS A 159 -19.74 -14.02 -4.34
N SER A 160 -18.83 -14.91 -4.00
CA SER A 160 -19.18 -16.30 -3.67
C SER A 160 -19.89 -16.40 -2.33
N VAL A 161 -19.40 -15.69 -1.32
CA VAL A 161 -20.02 -15.63 0.02
C VAL A 161 -21.43 -15.07 -0.09
N MET A 162 -21.62 -13.91 -0.74
CA MET A 162 -22.93 -13.29 -0.93
C MET A 162 -23.91 -14.24 -1.66
N LYS A 163 -23.46 -14.89 -2.74
CA LYS A 163 -24.28 -15.84 -3.49
C LYS A 163 -24.70 -17.05 -2.64
N TYR A 164 -23.78 -17.59 -1.83
CA TYR A 164 -24.08 -18.74 -0.97
C TYR A 164 -24.94 -18.35 0.22
N ASP A 165 -24.73 -17.18 0.80
CA ASP A 165 -25.57 -16.64 1.88
C ASP A 165 -27.00 -16.42 1.39
N GLU A 166 -27.19 -15.71 0.28
CA GLU A 166 -28.52 -15.50 -0.31
C GLU A 166 -29.24 -16.81 -0.64
N ARG A 167 -28.50 -17.78 -1.22
CA ARG A 167 -29.09 -19.10 -1.51
C ARG A 167 -29.49 -19.85 -0.24
N LEU A 168 -28.65 -19.75 0.82
CA LEU A 168 -28.96 -20.42 2.09
C LEU A 168 -30.14 -19.77 2.79
N LYS A 169 -30.21 -18.43 2.83
CA LYS A 169 -31.32 -17.65 3.36
C LYS A 169 -32.62 -18.01 2.65
N ARG A 170 -32.63 -18.04 1.31
CA ARG A 170 -33.79 -18.39 0.50
C ARG A 170 -34.28 -19.83 0.80
N LYS A 171 -33.34 -20.79 0.89
CA LYS A 171 -33.69 -22.19 1.25
C LYS A 171 -34.28 -22.27 2.66
N THR A 172 -33.68 -21.60 3.62
CA THR A 172 -34.11 -21.62 5.03
C THR A 172 -35.44 -20.94 5.19
N LEU A 173 -35.68 -19.81 4.52
CA LEU A 173 -36.96 -19.12 4.52
C LEU A 173 -38.09 -20.02 3.97
N ALA A 174 -37.85 -20.66 2.83
CA ALA A 174 -38.85 -21.57 2.23
C ALA A 174 -39.23 -22.76 3.14
N LEU A 175 -38.25 -23.28 3.90
CA LEU A 175 -38.53 -24.32 4.89
C LEU A 175 -39.36 -23.79 6.06
N ILE A 176 -39.06 -22.62 6.58
CA ILE A 176 -39.80 -21.96 7.66
C ILE A 176 -41.25 -21.65 7.21
N GLU A 177 -41.42 -21.02 6.05
CA GLU A 177 -42.73 -20.69 5.48
C GLU A 177 -43.59 -21.94 5.24
N GLN A 178 -42.98 -23.06 4.84
CA GLN A 178 -43.68 -24.32 4.68
C GLN A 178 -44.21 -24.85 6.03
N ILE A 179 -43.40 -24.76 7.10
CA ILE A 179 -43.82 -25.16 8.45
C ILE A 179 -44.90 -24.22 8.95
N GLU A 180 -44.74 -22.90 8.83
CA GLU A 180 -45.74 -21.89 9.21
C GLU A 180 -47.08 -22.15 8.51
N LYS A 181 -47.07 -22.44 7.20
CA LYS A 181 -48.25 -22.76 6.41
C LYS A 181 -48.93 -24.03 6.85
N ASN A 182 -48.17 -25.09 7.12
CA ASN A 182 -48.72 -26.39 7.57
C ASN A 182 -49.49 -26.26 8.90
N HIS A 183 -49.07 -25.33 9.76
CA HIS A 183 -49.63 -25.10 11.08
C HIS A 183 -50.49 -23.83 11.19
N SER A 184 -50.86 -23.20 10.05
CA SER A 184 -51.69 -21.98 9.97
C SER A 184 -51.19 -20.81 10.81
N ILE A 185 -49.89 -20.66 10.89
CA ILE A 185 -49.24 -19.50 11.54
C ILE A 185 -49.18 -18.35 10.51
N GLU A 186 -49.66 -17.17 10.89
CA GLU A 186 -49.57 -15.98 10.05
C GLU A 186 -48.11 -15.62 9.82
N SER A 187 -47.68 -15.57 8.55
CA SER A 187 -46.39 -15.10 8.15
C SER A 187 -46.37 -13.56 8.15
N GLU A 188 -45.42 -12.97 8.84
CA GLU A 188 -45.17 -11.53 8.75
C GLU A 188 -44.50 -11.15 7.43
N ASP A 189 -44.83 -9.97 6.99
CA ASP A 189 -44.44 -9.19 5.80
C ASP A 189 -43.28 -9.64 4.89
N GLU A 190 -43.41 -9.29 3.61
CA GLU A 190 -42.48 -9.44 2.48
C GLU A 190 -41.18 -8.66 2.66
N THR A 191 -40.38 -9.03 3.67
CA THR A 191 -39.00 -8.53 3.75
C THR A 191 -38.17 -9.19 2.64
N SER A 192 -37.41 -8.43 1.87
CA SER A 192 -36.56 -9.00 0.82
C SER A 192 -35.56 -10.00 1.43
N VAL A 193 -35.39 -11.17 0.81
CA VAL A 193 -34.53 -12.26 1.31
C VAL A 193 -33.12 -11.80 1.65
N GLY A 194 -32.63 -10.75 0.93
CA GLY A 194 -31.31 -10.18 1.16
C GLY A 194 -31.15 -9.42 2.47
N GLU A 195 -32.24 -8.85 2.98
CA GLU A 195 -32.26 -8.02 4.21
C GLU A 195 -32.44 -8.84 5.48
N LEU A 196 -32.91 -10.09 5.36
CA LEU A 196 -33.11 -10.97 6.52
C LEU A 196 -31.79 -11.25 7.23
N THR A 197 -31.79 -11.08 8.54
CA THR A 197 -30.67 -11.34 9.44
C THR A 197 -30.76 -12.77 10.05
N VAL A 198 -29.72 -13.20 10.71
CA VAL A 198 -29.73 -14.49 11.44
C VAL A 198 -30.68 -14.40 12.61
N GLU A 199 -30.80 -13.25 13.20
CA GLU A 199 -31.68 -12.91 14.31
C GLU A 199 -33.14 -13.08 13.88
N ASP A 200 -33.55 -12.59 12.70
CA ASP A 200 -34.93 -12.75 12.17
C ASP A 200 -35.31 -14.23 11.99
N PHE A 201 -34.37 -15.03 11.48
CA PHE A 201 -34.59 -16.48 11.37
C PHE A 201 -34.70 -17.16 12.74
N SER A 202 -33.95 -16.72 13.74
CA SER A 202 -34.00 -17.27 15.09
C SER A 202 -35.34 -16.95 15.77
N GLU A 203 -35.81 -15.68 15.67
CA GLU A 203 -37.10 -15.24 16.22
C GLU A 203 -38.29 -15.97 15.59
N ARG A 204 -38.24 -16.20 14.26
CA ARG A 204 -39.27 -17.00 13.60
C ARG A 204 -39.29 -18.44 14.10
N LEU A 205 -38.12 -19.05 14.34
CA LEU A 205 -38.04 -20.41 14.89
C LEU A 205 -38.45 -20.50 16.35
N GLU A 206 -38.29 -19.46 17.15
CA GLU A 206 -38.79 -19.36 18.52
C GLU A 206 -40.30 -19.24 18.53
N ARG A 207 -40.90 -18.38 17.69
CA ARG A 207 -42.34 -18.27 17.52
C ARG A 207 -43.03 -19.60 17.10
N ILE A 208 -42.40 -20.38 16.22
CA ILE A 208 -42.88 -21.71 15.85
C ILE A 208 -42.86 -22.61 17.07
N GLY A 209 -41.79 -22.61 17.87
CA GLY A 209 -41.69 -23.43 19.09
C GLY A 209 -42.63 -23.02 20.23
N GLU A 210 -43.05 -21.73 20.28
CA GLU A 210 -44.04 -21.23 21.25
C GLU A 210 -45.51 -21.59 20.86
N LYS A 211 -45.79 -21.66 19.54
CA LYS A 211 -47.14 -21.89 19.00
C LYS A 211 -47.46 -23.34 18.72
N ILE A 212 -46.49 -24.21 18.61
CA ILE A 212 -46.66 -25.62 18.23
C ILE A 212 -45.97 -26.51 19.27
N ASP A 213 -46.73 -27.47 19.87
CA ASP A 213 -46.10 -28.50 20.70
C ASP A 213 -45.25 -29.45 19.87
N GLU A 214 -44.09 -29.86 20.39
CA GLU A 214 -43.19 -30.80 19.69
C GLU A 214 -43.89 -32.10 19.24
N SER A 215 -44.98 -32.50 19.90
CA SER A 215 -45.78 -33.66 19.56
C SER A 215 -46.63 -33.48 18.29
N GLU A 216 -46.90 -32.25 17.87
CA GLU A 216 -47.73 -31.94 16.69
C GLU A 216 -46.87 -31.81 15.43
N LEU A 217 -45.56 -31.67 15.57
CA LEU A 217 -44.60 -31.58 14.46
C LEU A 217 -44.35 -32.96 13.85
N SER A 218 -44.39 -33.03 12.54
CA SER A 218 -43.97 -34.24 11.82
C SER A 218 -42.48 -34.54 12.05
N LYS A 219 -42.09 -35.80 11.95
CA LYS A 219 -40.66 -36.20 12.05
C LYS A 219 -39.77 -35.46 11.06
N GLN A 220 -40.33 -35.08 9.92
CA GLN A 220 -39.59 -34.31 8.88
C GLN A 220 -39.37 -32.86 9.33
N GLU A 221 -40.37 -32.18 9.86
CA GLU A 221 -40.28 -30.80 10.34
C GLU A 221 -39.32 -30.67 11.54
N VAL A 222 -39.35 -31.64 12.47
CA VAL A 222 -38.41 -31.72 13.58
C VAL A 222 -36.95 -31.80 13.07
N LYS A 223 -36.73 -32.62 12.02
CA LYS A 223 -35.41 -32.76 11.40
C LYS A 223 -34.98 -31.45 10.71
N GLU A 224 -35.86 -30.78 10.01
CA GLU A 224 -35.61 -29.51 9.32
C GLU A 224 -35.32 -28.40 10.31
N ILE A 225 -36.09 -28.26 11.38
CA ILE A 225 -35.82 -27.29 12.46
C ILE A 225 -34.45 -27.54 13.09
N LYS A 226 -34.09 -28.80 13.37
CA LYS A 226 -32.76 -29.16 13.88
C LYS A 226 -31.64 -28.82 12.89
N GLU A 227 -31.85 -29.04 11.58
CA GLU A 227 -30.89 -28.65 10.54
C GLU A 227 -30.74 -27.13 10.47
N ILE A 228 -31.83 -26.38 10.54
CA ILE A 228 -31.80 -24.91 10.53
C ILE A 228 -31.04 -24.40 11.75
N LYS A 229 -31.44 -24.79 12.97
CA LYS A 229 -30.82 -24.34 14.23
C LYS A 229 -29.35 -24.75 14.33
N GLY A 230 -29.01 -25.99 13.98
CA GLY A 230 -27.66 -26.53 14.17
C GLY A 230 -26.68 -26.19 13.05
N LYS A 231 -27.15 -26.02 11.80
CA LYS A 231 -26.27 -25.90 10.64
C LYS A 231 -26.49 -24.62 9.86
N ASN A 232 -27.74 -24.26 9.51
CA ASN A 232 -27.96 -23.14 8.60
C ASN A 232 -27.66 -21.80 9.27
N LEU A 233 -28.14 -21.60 10.51
CA LEU A 233 -27.86 -20.36 11.25
C LEU A 233 -26.35 -20.18 11.55
N ALA A 234 -25.67 -21.26 11.93
CA ALA A 234 -24.22 -21.22 12.15
C ALA A 234 -23.46 -20.86 10.87
N LYS A 235 -23.93 -21.37 9.71
CA LYS A 235 -23.32 -21.07 8.42
C LYS A 235 -23.59 -19.64 7.95
N MET A 236 -24.78 -19.09 8.22
CA MET A 236 -25.09 -17.68 7.95
C MET A 236 -24.22 -16.75 8.81
N LYS A 237 -23.99 -17.09 10.10
CA LYS A 237 -23.05 -16.35 10.97
C LYS A 237 -21.64 -16.35 10.39
N GLU A 238 -21.13 -17.51 9.92
CA GLU A 238 -19.82 -17.60 9.26
C GLU A 238 -19.76 -16.72 8.00
N TYR A 239 -20.81 -16.67 7.20
CA TYR A 239 -20.86 -15.79 6.02
C TYR A 239 -20.87 -14.32 6.40
N ARG A 240 -21.58 -13.93 7.44
CA ARG A 240 -21.56 -12.56 7.98
C ARG A 240 -20.15 -12.16 8.46
N GLU A 241 -19.50 -13.01 9.24
CA GLU A 241 -18.11 -12.79 9.67
C GLU A 241 -17.15 -12.63 8.47
N HIS A 242 -17.32 -13.45 7.43
CA HIS A 242 -16.53 -13.32 6.21
C HIS A 242 -16.74 -11.97 5.53
N LEU A 243 -17.96 -11.44 5.48
CA LEU A 243 -18.26 -10.14 4.88
C LEU A 243 -17.72 -8.99 5.73
N GLU A 244 -17.81 -9.10 7.05
CA GLU A 244 -17.24 -8.13 8.00
C GLU A 244 -15.71 -8.04 7.87
N ILE A 245 -14.99 -9.18 7.84
CA ILE A 245 -13.53 -9.23 7.61
C ILE A 245 -13.16 -8.62 6.27
N MET A 246 -13.96 -8.83 5.23
CA MET A 246 -13.68 -8.28 3.91
C MET A 246 -13.92 -6.77 3.82
N GLY A 247 -14.93 -6.25 4.48
CA GLY A 247 -15.36 -4.86 4.33
C GLY A 247 -15.59 -4.52 2.85
N GLU A 248 -14.89 -3.52 2.34
CA GLU A 248 -14.98 -3.10 0.93
C GLU A 248 -14.15 -3.96 -0.04
N ARG A 249 -13.31 -4.85 0.46
CA ARG A 249 -12.45 -5.71 -0.37
C ARG A 249 -13.27 -6.81 -1.05
N ASN A 250 -12.79 -7.25 -2.20
CA ASN A 250 -13.42 -8.34 -2.97
C ASN A 250 -13.01 -9.74 -2.49
N SER A 251 -11.97 -9.85 -1.67
CA SER A 251 -11.43 -11.12 -1.19
C SER A 251 -10.50 -10.93 -0.01
N TYR A 252 -10.26 -12.01 0.73
CA TYR A 252 -9.20 -12.08 1.73
C TYR A 252 -8.66 -13.51 1.86
N SER A 253 -7.54 -13.69 2.57
CA SER A 253 -6.95 -15.01 2.87
C SER A 253 -7.30 -15.45 4.29
N LYS A 254 -7.84 -16.68 4.48
CA LYS A 254 -8.15 -17.23 5.80
C LYS A 254 -6.95 -17.32 6.76
N THR A 255 -5.73 -17.38 6.22
CA THR A 255 -4.49 -17.46 7.02
C THR A 255 -3.87 -16.10 7.31
N GLU A 256 -4.39 -15.03 6.68
CA GLU A 256 -3.97 -13.63 6.87
C GLU A 256 -5.10 -12.71 6.41
N HIS A 257 -5.93 -12.27 7.35
CA HIS A 257 -7.17 -11.54 7.06
C HIS A 257 -6.93 -10.20 6.34
N ASP A 258 -5.79 -9.57 6.57
CA ASP A 258 -5.44 -8.29 5.93
C ASP A 258 -5.01 -8.44 4.46
N ALA A 259 -4.57 -9.63 4.03
CA ALA A 259 -4.10 -9.84 2.67
C ALA A 259 -5.26 -9.99 1.68
N THR A 260 -5.20 -9.23 0.58
CA THR A 260 -6.18 -9.27 -0.50
C THR A 260 -5.62 -10.02 -1.71
N PHE A 261 -6.44 -10.82 -2.37
CA PHE A 261 -6.03 -11.52 -3.60
C PHE A 261 -5.95 -10.53 -4.76
N MET A 262 -4.78 -10.42 -5.35
CA MET A 262 -4.50 -9.49 -6.44
C MET A 262 -3.59 -10.13 -7.50
N ARG A 263 -3.68 -9.63 -8.72
CA ARG A 263 -2.82 -10.06 -9.81
C ARG A 263 -1.44 -9.45 -9.63
N MET A 264 -0.40 -10.29 -9.55
CA MET A 264 0.99 -9.84 -9.45
C MET A 264 1.51 -9.34 -10.80
N LYS A 265 2.34 -8.27 -10.78
CA LYS A 265 3.00 -7.77 -12.01
C LYS A 265 3.94 -8.82 -12.63
N GLU A 266 4.49 -9.70 -11.81
CA GLU A 266 5.47 -10.73 -12.19
C GLU A 266 4.83 -12.10 -12.51
N ASP A 267 3.69 -12.09 -13.18
CA ASP A 267 3.07 -13.32 -13.68
C ASP A 267 3.77 -13.79 -14.96
N HIS A 268 4.90 -14.48 -14.80
CA HIS A 268 5.70 -15.01 -15.91
C HIS A 268 4.91 -15.98 -16.81
N MET A 269 3.97 -16.70 -16.22
CA MET A 269 3.13 -17.67 -16.94
C MET A 269 1.96 -16.99 -17.67
N LYS A 270 1.71 -15.70 -17.42
CA LYS A 270 0.58 -14.93 -17.97
C LYS A 270 -0.78 -15.62 -17.82
N ASN A 271 -0.90 -16.49 -16.82
CA ASN A 271 -2.13 -17.24 -16.55
C ASN A 271 -3.15 -16.47 -15.67
N GLY A 272 -2.82 -15.25 -15.29
CA GLY A 272 -3.67 -14.39 -14.47
C GLY A 272 -3.82 -14.85 -13.03
N GLN A 273 -2.93 -15.69 -12.52
CA GLN A 273 -2.99 -16.22 -11.17
C GLN A 273 -3.04 -15.10 -10.13
N LEU A 274 -4.08 -15.13 -9.30
CA LEU A 274 -4.23 -14.25 -8.17
C LEU A 274 -3.47 -14.81 -6.97
N LYS A 275 -2.74 -13.94 -6.27
CA LYS A 275 -2.03 -14.28 -5.04
C LYS A 275 -2.41 -13.30 -3.93
N PRO A 276 -2.46 -13.77 -2.67
CA PRO A 276 -2.68 -12.86 -1.54
C PRO A 276 -1.47 -11.94 -1.39
N GLY A 277 -1.72 -10.65 -1.24
CA GLY A 277 -0.66 -9.66 -1.15
C GLY A 277 -1.17 -8.28 -0.76
N TYR A 278 -0.24 -7.35 -0.84
CA TYR A 278 -0.45 -5.94 -0.54
C TYR A 278 0.02 -5.09 -1.71
N ASN A 279 -0.66 -3.98 -1.93
CA ASN A 279 -0.24 -2.95 -2.85
C ASN A 279 0.64 -1.95 -2.08
N VAL A 280 1.93 -1.93 -2.40
CA VAL A 280 2.92 -1.07 -1.77
C VAL A 280 3.13 0.14 -2.67
N GLN A 281 2.82 1.31 -2.15
CA GLN A 281 3.07 2.59 -2.80
C GLN A 281 4.37 3.17 -2.26
N ILE A 282 5.21 3.75 -3.13
CA ILE A 282 6.36 4.54 -2.72
C ILE A 282 6.38 5.88 -3.47
N SER A 283 6.96 6.87 -2.85
CA SER A 283 7.48 8.05 -3.54
C SER A 283 8.99 8.10 -3.44
N THR A 284 9.61 8.57 -4.51
CA THR A 284 11.06 8.73 -4.57
C THR A 284 11.44 10.14 -5.02
N GLU A 285 12.60 10.57 -4.58
CA GLU A 285 13.31 11.74 -5.08
C GLU A 285 14.80 11.41 -5.09
N ASN A 286 15.46 11.61 -6.23
CA ASN A 286 16.83 11.17 -6.44
C ASN A 286 17.04 9.68 -6.09
N GLN A 287 16.02 8.82 -6.34
CA GLN A 287 15.98 7.40 -5.99
C GLN A 287 16.06 7.09 -4.47
N PHE A 288 16.00 8.06 -3.59
CA PHE A 288 15.71 7.82 -2.18
C PHE A 288 14.21 7.63 -2.00
N ILE A 289 13.81 6.68 -1.18
CA ILE A 289 12.40 6.52 -0.81
C ILE A 289 12.07 7.60 0.20
N THR A 290 11.20 8.54 -0.18
CA THR A 290 10.77 9.66 0.66
C THR A 290 9.54 9.32 1.49
N HIS A 291 8.66 8.46 0.95
CA HIS A 291 7.47 7.99 1.64
C HIS A 291 7.07 6.60 1.14
N TYR A 292 6.37 5.82 1.96
CA TYR A 292 5.76 4.56 1.57
C TYR A 292 4.41 4.35 2.27
N GLY A 293 3.53 3.58 1.63
CA GLY A 293 2.24 3.18 2.17
C GLY A 293 1.89 1.75 1.78
N ILE A 294 1.24 1.01 2.68
CA ILE A 294 0.81 -0.38 2.46
C ILE A 294 -0.70 -0.42 2.35
N PHE A 295 -1.23 -0.86 1.22
CA PHE A 295 -2.66 -0.87 0.94
C PHE A 295 -3.18 -2.27 0.65
N GLN A 296 -4.41 -2.53 1.08
CA GLN A 296 -5.14 -3.76 0.81
C GLN A 296 -5.86 -3.72 -0.54
N ARG A 297 -6.03 -2.53 -1.13
CA ARG A 297 -6.70 -2.34 -2.42
C ARG A 297 -5.74 -2.64 -3.58
N PRO A 298 -6.16 -3.45 -4.57
CA PRO A 298 -5.28 -3.82 -5.69
C PRO A 298 -5.10 -2.72 -6.75
N THR A 299 -5.89 -1.64 -6.72
CA THR A 299 -5.85 -0.53 -7.68
C THR A 299 -5.17 0.70 -7.09
N ASP A 300 -4.35 1.37 -7.89
CA ASP A 300 -3.56 2.52 -7.44
C ASP A 300 -4.41 3.80 -7.34
N THR A 301 -5.44 3.93 -8.18
CA THR A 301 -6.34 5.09 -8.23
C THR A 301 -6.95 5.44 -6.85
N LEU A 302 -7.41 4.41 -6.13
CA LEU A 302 -8.10 4.58 -4.85
C LEU A 302 -7.15 4.70 -3.64
N THR A 303 -5.84 4.54 -3.85
CA THR A 303 -4.85 4.65 -2.78
C THR A 303 -4.21 6.03 -2.71
N TYR A 304 -4.33 6.82 -3.78
CA TYR A 304 -3.57 8.06 -3.96
C TYR A 304 -3.85 9.11 -2.87
N ILE A 305 -5.10 9.43 -2.61
CA ILE A 305 -5.47 10.47 -1.64
C ILE A 305 -4.99 10.09 -0.24
N ALA A 306 -5.32 8.89 0.23
CA ALA A 306 -4.87 8.40 1.54
C ALA A 306 -3.33 8.35 1.65
N TYR A 307 -2.63 8.05 0.55
CA TYR A 307 -1.19 8.07 0.47
C TYR A 307 -0.62 9.49 0.63
N GLN A 308 -1.20 10.49 -0.03
CA GLN A 308 -0.77 11.88 0.05
C GLN A 308 -1.09 12.51 1.40
N GLU A 309 -2.25 12.18 1.99
CA GLU A 309 -2.59 12.62 3.34
C GLU A 309 -1.59 12.07 4.38
N ALA A 310 -1.20 10.79 4.26
CA ALA A 310 -0.17 10.21 5.11
C ALA A 310 1.21 10.86 4.91
N PHE A 311 1.53 11.31 3.70
CA PHE A 311 2.74 12.11 3.44
C PHE A 311 2.67 13.47 4.16
N ARG A 312 1.57 14.19 3.99
CA ARG A 312 1.33 15.46 4.69
C ARG A 312 1.42 15.30 6.21
N ASP A 313 0.78 14.26 6.75
CA ASP A 313 0.78 14.01 8.19
C ASP A 313 2.19 13.67 8.72
N ARG A 314 3.04 13.08 7.87
CA ARG A 314 4.44 12.77 8.19
C ARG A 314 5.37 13.98 8.17
N TYR A 315 5.20 14.88 7.19
CA TYR A 315 6.13 15.99 6.92
C TYR A 315 5.52 17.38 7.14
N GLY A 316 4.24 17.47 7.53
CA GLY A 316 3.53 18.73 7.78
C GLY A 316 3.14 19.52 6.52
N LYS A 317 3.49 19.04 5.33
CA LYS A 317 3.19 19.68 4.04
C LYS A 317 2.96 18.65 2.93
N PHE A 318 2.23 19.02 1.88
CA PHE A 318 2.26 18.29 0.62
C PHE A 318 3.52 18.62 -0.17
N SER A 319 3.88 17.77 -1.12
CA SER A 319 4.90 18.11 -2.14
C SER A 319 4.30 19.09 -3.16
N GLU A 320 5.14 19.88 -3.79
CA GLU A 320 4.73 20.83 -4.83
C GLU A 320 4.40 20.13 -6.16
N VAL A 321 5.12 19.06 -6.46
CA VAL A 321 5.03 18.33 -7.72
C VAL A 321 4.81 16.84 -7.47
N ASN A 322 3.79 16.28 -8.15
CA ASN A 322 3.57 14.83 -8.17
C ASN A 322 3.64 14.27 -9.58
N VAL A 323 4.52 13.31 -9.77
CA VAL A 323 4.75 12.59 -11.03
C VAL A 323 4.32 11.13 -10.87
N ALA A 324 3.28 10.70 -11.59
CA ALA A 324 2.80 9.33 -11.49
C ALA A 324 2.31 8.79 -12.84
N ASP A 325 2.00 7.49 -12.89
CA ASP A 325 1.50 6.87 -14.10
C ASP A 325 -0.02 7.07 -14.29
N SER A 326 -0.54 6.53 -15.38
CA SER A 326 -1.97 6.64 -15.71
C SER A 326 -2.90 5.88 -14.75
N GLY A 327 -2.38 5.04 -13.89
CA GLY A 327 -3.14 4.35 -12.84
C GLY A 327 -3.67 5.32 -11.77
N TYR A 328 -3.05 6.50 -11.64
CA TYR A 328 -3.44 7.54 -10.68
C TYR A 328 -4.31 8.65 -11.31
N GLY A 329 -4.44 8.68 -12.64
CA GLY A 329 -5.13 9.74 -13.39
C GLY A 329 -6.66 9.60 -13.33
N SER A 330 -7.29 10.09 -12.28
CA SER A 330 -8.75 10.17 -12.11
C SER A 330 -9.20 11.61 -11.85
N GLU A 331 -10.49 11.89 -12.07
CA GLU A 331 -11.07 13.21 -11.79
C GLU A 331 -10.90 13.61 -10.31
N GLU A 332 -11.17 12.66 -9.42
CA GLU A 332 -11.04 12.83 -7.97
C GLU A 332 -9.59 13.17 -7.57
N ASN A 333 -8.61 12.42 -8.09
CA ASN A 333 -7.20 12.64 -7.78
C ASN A 333 -6.70 13.97 -8.37
N TYR A 334 -7.10 14.35 -9.59
CA TYR A 334 -6.75 15.66 -10.14
C TYR A 334 -7.33 16.80 -9.33
N LYS A 335 -8.61 16.69 -8.96
CA LYS A 335 -9.26 17.66 -8.09
C LYS A 335 -8.50 17.80 -6.77
N PHE A 336 -8.16 16.68 -6.12
CA PHE A 336 -7.40 16.68 -4.87
C PHE A 336 -6.04 17.37 -5.02
N MET A 337 -5.28 17.06 -6.08
CA MET A 337 -3.98 17.69 -6.34
C MET A 337 -4.10 19.20 -6.48
N ILE A 338 -5.04 19.66 -7.30
CA ILE A 338 -5.24 21.09 -7.58
C ILE A 338 -5.69 21.82 -6.32
N ASP A 339 -6.68 21.28 -5.60
CA ASP A 339 -7.20 21.88 -4.38
C ASP A 339 -6.13 22.03 -3.28
N ASN A 340 -5.08 21.18 -3.31
CA ASN A 340 -3.97 21.21 -2.36
C ASN A 340 -2.68 21.85 -2.93
N GLY A 341 -2.74 22.50 -4.09
CA GLY A 341 -1.61 23.20 -4.69
C GLY A 341 -0.51 22.28 -5.24
N ILE A 342 -0.83 21.03 -5.56
CA ILE A 342 0.10 20.04 -6.11
C ILE A 342 0.05 20.08 -7.63
N ALA A 343 1.16 20.33 -8.30
CA ALA A 343 1.26 20.26 -9.76
C ALA A 343 1.15 18.80 -10.26
N PRO A 344 0.11 18.46 -11.08
CA PRO A 344 -0.21 17.08 -11.42
C PRO A 344 0.47 16.62 -12.72
N TYR A 345 1.74 16.23 -12.66
CA TYR A 345 2.41 15.55 -13.78
C TYR A 345 2.00 14.08 -13.87
N VAL A 346 0.71 13.81 -13.77
CA VAL A 346 0.11 12.48 -13.73
C VAL A 346 -0.60 12.18 -15.04
N LYS A 347 -0.17 11.13 -15.73
CA LYS A 347 -0.78 10.75 -17.01
C LYS A 347 -2.23 10.28 -16.79
N PHE A 348 -3.11 10.59 -17.74
CA PHE A 348 -4.45 10.00 -17.78
C PHE A 348 -4.49 8.77 -18.70
N ASN A 349 -5.50 7.96 -18.52
CA ASN A 349 -5.76 6.85 -19.43
C ASN A 349 -5.89 7.37 -20.87
N MET A 350 -5.26 6.69 -21.84
CA MET A 350 -5.22 7.08 -23.25
C MET A 350 -4.23 8.21 -23.62
N PHE A 351 -3.51 8.86 -22.66
CA PHE A 351 -2.56 9.93 -22.98
C PHE A 351 -1.58 9.57 -24.11
N HIS A 352 -0.95 8.41 -24.06
CA HIS A 352 -0.06 7.94 -25.13
C HIS A 352 -0.82 7.47 -26.39
N ALA A 353 -2.06 6.97 -26.22
CA ALA A 353 -2.84 6.50 -27.33
C ALA A 353 -3.37 7.68 -28.18
N GLU A 354 -3.75 8.77 -27.55
CA GLU A 354 -4.21 10.00 -28.22
C GLU A 354 -3.13 10.62 -29.11
N GLN A 355 -1.86 10.54 -28.71
CA GLN A 355 -0.72 11.06 -29.48
C GLN A 355 -0.42 10.26 -30.76
N LYS A 356 -0.88 9.02 -30.85
CA LYS A 356 -0.66 8.20 -32.05
C LYS A 356 -1.48 8.77 -33.23
N ARG A 357 -0.84 8.94 -34.39
CA ARG A 357 -1.47 9.47 -35.64
C ARG A 357 -2.83 8.84 -35.94
N LYS A 358 -2.96 7.51 -35.71
CA LYS A 358 -4.23 6.77 -35.93
C LYS A 358 -5.38 7.33 -35.08
N ASN A 359 -5.13 7.65 -33.81
CA ASN A 359 -6.17 8.14 -32.89
C ASN A 359 -6.36 9.67 -33.02
N ARG A 360 -5.27 10.42 -33.19
CA ARG A 360 -5.33 11.87 -33.40
C ARG A 360 -6.16 12.26 -34.62
N ASN A 361 -6.04 11.49 -35.68
CA ASN A 361 -6.76 11.75 -36.94
C ASN A 361 -8.08 10.97 -37.04
N ASN A 362 -8.54 10.29 -36.01
CA ASN A 362 -9.79 9.55 -36.04
C ASN A 362 -10.99 10.46 -35.71
N PRO A 363 -11.80 10.83 -36.69
CA PRO A 363 -12.93 11.77 -36.49
C PRO A 363 -14.07 11.15 -35.67
N PHE A 364 -14.02 9.85 -35.39
CA PHE A 364 -15.07 9.15 -34.65
C PHE A 364 -14.84 9.11 -33.14
N LEU A 365 -13.66 9.49 -32.63
CA LEU A 365 -13.41 9.52 -31.18
C LEU A 365 -14.09 10.75 -30.56
N PRO A 366 -14.74 10.59 -29.38
CA PRO A 366 -15.45 11.71 -28.72
C PRO A 366 -14.56 12.94 -28.50
N GLN A 367 -13.29 12.72 -28.11
CA GLN A 367 -12.32 13.81 -27.89
C GLN A 367 -11.91 14.57 -29.15
N ASN A 368 -12.20 14.05 -30.36
CA ASN A 368 -11.87 14.69 -31.65
C ASN A 368 -13.11 15.35 -32.30
N LEU A 369 -14.27 15.25 -31.65
CA LEU A 369 -15.47 15.91 -32.14
C LEU A 369 -15.43 17.39 -31.79
N HIS A 370 -15.87 18.23 -32.72
CA HIS A 370 -16.00 19.67 -32.46
C HIS A 370 -17.11 19.91 -31.43
N TYR A 371 -16.81 20.65 -30.38
CA TYR A 371 -17.74 21.09 -29.34
C TYR A 371 -18.02 22.58 -29.49
N ASN A 372 -19.27 22.95 -29.56
CA ASN A 372 -19.72 24.35 -29.52
C ASN A 372 -20.17 24.65 -28.06
N SER A 373 -19.35 25.41 -27.33
CA SER A 373 -19.61 25.74 -25.93
C SER A 373 -20.73 26.75 -25.71
N GLU A 374 -21.01 27.62 -26.71
CA GLU A 374 -22.06 28.63 -26.60
C GLU A 374 -23.47 28.03 -26.69
N LYS A 375 -23.64 27.01 -27.55
CA LYS A 375 -24.93 26.36 -27.81
C LYS A 375 -24.99 24.91 -27.24
N ASP A 376 -23.98 24.48 -26.55
CA ASP A 376 -23.88 23.19 -25.86
C ASP A 376 -24.25 21.98 -26.75
N TYR A 377 -23.53 21.81 -27.88
CA TYR A 377 -23.67 20.66 -28.76
C TYR A 377 -22.31 20.19 -29.33
N TYR A 378 -22.24 18.93 -29.69
CA TYR A 378 -21.13 18.36 -30.45
C TYR A 378 -21.51 18.21 -31.91
N VAL A 379 -20.52 18.25 -32.82
CA VAL A 379 -20.72 18.01 -34.24
C VAL A 379 -20.19 16.63 -34.61
N CYS A 380 -21.05 15.78 -35.19
CA CYS A 380 -20.63 14.46 -35.65
C CYS A 380 -19.82 14.57 -36.97
N PRO A 381 -19.07 13.51 -37.40
CA PRO A 381 -18.26 13.56 -38.62
C PRO A 381 -19.03 13.79 -39.91
N MET A 382 -20.38 13.71 -39.89
CA MET A 382 -21.27 14.07 -41.00
C MET A 382 -21.84 15.49 -40.90
N GLY A 383 -21.34 16.31 -39.97
CA GLY A 383 -21.83 17.68 -39.78
C GLY A 383 -23.14 17.82 -39.00
N GLN A 384 -23.71 16.72 -38.48
CA GLN A 384 -24.95 16.82 -37.70
C GLN A 384 -24.65 17.23 -36.27
N HIS A 385 -25.54 18.02 -35.67
CA HIS A 385 -25.48 18.32 -34.24
C HIS A 385 -25.82 17.08 -33.41
N MET A 386 -25.09 16.90 -32.37
CA MET A 386 -25.38 15.98 -31.26
C MET A 386 -25.79 16.87 -30.10
N ASP A 387 -27.09 17.01 -29.90
CA ASP A 387 -27.64 17.93 -28.91
C ASP A 387 -27.53 17.34 -27.49
N PHE A 388 -27.45 18.22 -26.51
CA PHE A 388 -27.53 17.84 -25.10
C PHE A 388 -28.87 17.17 -24.81
N VAL A 389 -28.83 16.04 -24.08
CA VAL A 389 -30.04 15.27 -23.72
C VAL A 389 -30.33 15.43 -22.23
N ARG A 390 -29.35 15.14 -21.40
CA ARG A 390 -29.45 15.23 -19.97
C ARG A 390 -28.07 15.15 -19.32
N GLN A 391 -28.03 15.50 -18.06
CA GLN A 391 -26.89 15.33 -17.18
C GLN A 391 -27.18 14.25 -16.13
N GLU A 392 -26.23 13.41 -15.87
CA GLU A 392 -26.32 12.35 -14.85
C GLU A 392 -25.24 12.53 -13.80
N LYS A 393 -25.63 12.39 -12.54
CA LYS A 393 -24.70 12.26 -11.43
C LYS A 393 -24.39 10.78 -11.23
N ARG A 394 -23.13 10.44 -11.23
CA ARG A 394 -22.64 9.06 -11.02
C ARG A 394 -21.64 9.07 -9.88
N HIS A 395 -21.64 8.03 -9.06
CA HIS A 395 -20.66 7.84 -8.00
C HIS A 395 -19.62 6.82 -8.43
N THR A 396 -18.37 7.14 -8.13
CA THR A 396 -17.25 6.20 -8.30
C THR A 396 -17.24 5.16 -7.17
N ASP A 397 -16.35 4.17 -7.26
CA ASP A 397 -16.16 3.18 -6.17
C ASP A 397 -15.65 3.81 -4.86
N SER A 398 -15.14 5.05 -4.91
CA SER A 398 -14.77 5.84 -3.72
C SER A 398 -15.93 6.66 -3.14
N GLY A 399 -17.10 6.68 -3.81
CA GLY A 399 -18.22 7.56 -3.46
C GLY A 399 -18.13 8.98 -4.04
N PHE A 400 -17.06 9.29 -4.80
CA PHE A 400 -16.90 10.60 -5.42
C PHE A 400 -17.95 10.85 -6.49
N GLU A 401 -18.64 12.02 -6.44
CA GLU A 401 -19.69 12.40 -7.39
C GLU A 401 -19.08 12.96 -8.68
N GLN A 402 -19.36 12.29 -9.79
CA GLN A 402 -19.02 12.71 -11.14
C GLN A 402 -20.26 13.17 -11.89
N THR A 403 -20.12 14.22 -12.66
CA THR A 403 -21.19 14.75 -13.52
C THR A 403 -20.90 14.40 -14.98
N VAL A 404 -21.78 13.65 -15.60
CA VAL A 404 -21.65 13.20 -16.99
C VAL A 404 -22.78 13.79 -17.83
N SER A 405 -22.43 14.57 -18.86
CA SER A 405 -23.35 15.13 -19.85
C SER A 405 -23.51 14.16 -21.02
N ILE A 406 -24.73 13.90 -21.40
CA ILE A 406 -25.10 12.98 -22.48
C ILE A 406 -25.57 13.76 -23.68
N TYR A 407 -24.92 13.53 -24.82
CA TYR A 407 -25.27 14.16 -26.12
C TYR A 407 -25.67 13.08 -27.11
N ARG A 408 -26.68 13.39 -27.95
CA ARG A 408 -27.23 12.45 -28.92
C ARG A 408 -27.35 13.08 -30.31
N ALA A 409 -26.90 12.35 -31.34
CA ALA A 409 -27.10 12.71 -32.73
C ALA A 409 -28.58 12.64 -33.14
N LYS A 410 -29.03 13.55 -33.98
CA LYS A 410 -30.45 13.63 -34.42
C LYS A 410 -30.86 12.43 -35.27
N ARG A 411 -30.07 12.07 -36.30
CA ARG A 411 -30.43 11.02 -37.25
C ARG A 411 -29.19 10.22 -37.70
N CYS A 412 -29.11 8.95 -37.30
CA CYS A 412 -28.09 8.03 -37.78
C CYS A 412 -28.61 6.93 -38.74
N SER A 413 -29.93 6.92 -38.99
CA SER A 413 -30.54 6.03 -39.98
C SER A 413 -30.13 6.47 -41.39
N GLY A 414 -29.66 5.55 -42.22
CA GLY A 414 -29.16 5.84 -43.59
C GLY A 414 -27.80 6.56 -43.64
N CYS A 415 -27.12 6.77 -42.54
CA CYS A 415 -25.82 7.43 -42.52
C CYS A 415 -24.74 6.54 -43.15
N PRO A 416 -23.99 6.98 -44.18
CA PRO A 416 -22.98 6.17 -44.87
C PRO A 416 -21.77 5.85 -43.97
N LEU A 417 -21.52 6.66 -42.93
CA LEU A 417 -20.41 6.46 -41.99
C LEU A 417 -20.80 5.62 -40.75
N ARG A 418 -22.06 5.17 -40.67
CA ARG A 418 -22.59 4.51 -39.46
C ARG A 418 -21.74 3.30 -39.03
N SER A 419 -21.37 2.43 -39.95
CA SER A 419 -20.60 1.22 -39.68
C SER A 419 -19.21 1.51 -39.09
N LYS A 420 -18.59 2.64 -39.46
CA LYS A 420 -17.31 3.12 -38.93
C LYS A 420 -17.46 3.92 -37.64
N CYS A 421 -18.64 4.51 -37.42
CA CYS A 421 -18.90 5.47 -36.36
C CYS A 421 -19.31 4.78 -35.05
N HIS A 422 -20.31 3.91 -35.09
CA HIS A 422 -20.81 3.18 -33.91
C HIS A 422 -21.59 1.91 -34.27
N LYS A 423 -21.68 0.98 -33.33
CA LYS A 423 -22.37 -0.32 -33.49
C LYS A 423 -23.80 -0.32 -32.91
N SER A 424 -24.26 0.76 -32.28
CA SER A 424 -25.58 0.84 -31.66
C SER A 424 -26.70 0.75 -32.71
N LYS A 425 -27.84 0.14 -32.38
CA LYS A 425 -29.06 0.14 -33.20
C LYS A 425 -29.74 1.51 -33.23
N HIS A 426 -29.50 2.33 -32.21
CA HIS A 426 -30.07 3.67 -32.07
C HIS A 426 -29.15 4.78 -32.61
N ASN A 427 -29.57 6.04 -32.50
CA ASN A 427 -28.71 7.17 -32.78
C ASN A 427 -27.49 7.20 -31.85
N ARG A 428 -26.35 7.68 -32.38
CA ARG A 428 -25.11 7.77 -31.60
C ARG A 428 -25.31 8.66 -30.40
N THR A 429 -24.94 8.16 -29.24
CA THR A 429 -24.84 8.89 -27.97
C THR A 429 -23.39 8.92 -27.51
N ILE A 430 -22.95 10.06 -26.99
CA ILE A 430 -21.66 10.21 -26.34
C ILE A 430 -21.87 10.69 -24.90
N GLU A 431 -21.01 10.24 -24.01
CA GLU A 431 -20.98 10.64 -22.61
C GLU A 431 -19.71 11.46 -22.37
N ILE A 432 -19.89 12.65 -21.85
CA ILE A 432 -18.80 13.61 -21.64
C ILE A 432 -18.77 14.06 -20.19
N ASN A 433 -17.64 13.91 -19.56
CA ASN A 433 -17.35 14.56 -18.30
C ASN A 433 -16.48 15.80 -18.58
N HIS A 434 -17.10 16.97 -18.59
CA HIS A 434 -16.44 18.23 -18.94
C HIS A 434 -15.35 18.60 -17.93
N ARG A 435 -15.57 18.37 -16.63
CA ARG A 435 -14.59 18.66 -15.58
C ARG A 435 -13.34 17.79 -15.73
N LEU A 436 -13.53 16.48 -15.95
CA LEU A 436 -12.41 15.59 -16.23
C LEU A 436 -11.66 15.98 -17.51
N ASN A 437 -12.37 16.42 -18.55
CA ASN A 437 -11.73 16.86 -19.79
C ASN A 437 -10.90 18.13 -19.57
N ALA A 438 -11.41 19.11 -18.80
CA ALA A 438 -10.64 20.30 -18.44
C ALA A 438 -9.36 19.94 -17.69
N TYR A 439 -9.42 19.00 -16.74
CA TYR A 439 -8.22 18.49 -16.07
C TYR A 439 -7.24 17.81 -17.03
N LYS A 440 -7.75 17.00 -17.98
CA LYS A 440 -6.91 16.35 -19.00
C LYS A 440 -6.23 17.37 -19.92
N ASP A 441 -6.90 18.45 -20.25
CA ASP A 441 -6.33 19.50 -21.11
C ASP A 441 -5.18 20.20 -20.38
N MET A 442 -5.40 20.63 -19.13
CA MET A 442 -4.37 21.23 -18.28
C MET A 442 -3.17 20.25 -18.08
N VAL A 443 -3.45 19.00 -17.76
CA VAL A 443 -2.40 17.98 -17.55
C VAL A 443 -1.65 17.68 -18.86
N ARG A 444 -2.32 17.75 -20.01
CA ARG A 444 -1.67 17.59 -21.32
C ARG A 444 -0.67 18.70 -21.59
N GLU A 445 -1.02 19.94 -21.28
CA GLU A 445 -0.11 21.08 -21.37
C GLU A 445 1.09 20.90 -20.45
N LEU A 446 0.86 20.57 -19.18
CA LEU A 446 1.94 20.29 -18.23
C LEU A 446 2.87 19.16 -18.71
N LEU A 447 2.32 18.02 -19.12
CA LEU A 447 3.11 16.84 -19.54
C LEU A 447 3.87 17.07 -20.86
N THR A 448 3.50 18.05 -21.67
CA THR A 448 4.17 18.39 -22.94
C THR A 448 5.10 19.59 -22.83
N SER A 449 5.11 20.30 -21.71
CA SER A 449 6.09 21.34 -21.40
C SER A 449 7.50 20.76 -21.27
N GLU A 450 8.50 21.58 -21.29
CA GLU A 450 9.91 21.20 -21.11
C GLU A 450 10.12 20.49 -19.77
N GLU A 451 9.59 21.04 -18.68
CA GLU A 451 9.62 20.46 -17.36
C GLU A 451 8.87 19.10 -17.30
N GLY A 452 7.70 19.02 -17.95
CA GLY A 452 6.93 17.79 -18.05
C GLY A 452 7.65 16.68 -18.81
N LEU A 453 8.44 17.03 -19.84
CA LEU A 453 9.29 16.08 -20.55
C LEU A 453 10.43 15.58 -19.66
N GLU A 454 11.02 16.46 -18.87
CA GLU A 454 12.05 16.08 -17.90
C GLU A 454 11.48 15.12 -16.85
N HIS A 455 10.37 15.45 -16.20
CA HIS A 455 9.71 14.57 -15.23
C HIS A 455 9.35 13.20 -15.81
N ARG A 456 8.85 13.18 -17.04
CA ARG A 456 8.53 11.93 -17.74
C ARG A 456 9.76 11.07 -18.03
N SER A 457 10.90 11.69 -18.32
CA SER A 457 12.18 10.99 -18.56
C SER A 457 12.78 10.43 -17.26
N ARG A 458 12.60 11.13 -16.14
CA ARG A 458 13.11 10.72 -14.82
C ARG A 458 12.29 9.59 -14.20
N ARG A 459 10.99 9.50 -14.47
CA ARG A 459 10.10 8.53 -13.82
C ARG A 459 10.59 7.07 -13.88
N PRO A 460 11.09 6.50 -15.02
CA PRO A 460 11.62 5.15 -15.05
C PRO A 460 12.87 4.96 -14.18
N ILE A 461 13.66 6.01 -14.01
CA ILE A 461 14.90 5.99 -13.22
C ILE A 461 14.59 6.13 -11.73
N GLU A 462 13.48 6.78 -11.38
CA GLU A 462 13.05 7.02 -10.00
C GLU A 462 12.35 5.78 -9.39
N PRO A 463 11.03 5.68 -9.28
CA PRO A 463 10.41 4.59 -8.52
C PRO A 463 10.54 3.22 -9.19
N GLU A 464 10.56 3.14 -10.53
CA GLU A 464 10.66 1.86 -11.22
C GLU A 464 12.02 1.20 -10.97
N ALA A 465 13.13 1.97 -11.03
CA ALA A 465 14.46 1.47 -10.71
C ALA A 465 14.58 1.06 -9.24
N VAL A 466 14.00 1.84 -8.32
CA VAL A 466 13.98 1.53 -6.88
C VAL A 466 13.23 0.22 -6.63
N PHE A 467 12.06 0.01 -7.25
CA PHE A 467 11.37 -1.26 -7.16
C PHE A 467 12.17 -2.41 -7.78
N GLY A 468 12.89 -2.17 -8.87
CA GLY A 468 13.82 -3.13 -9.45
C GLY A 468 14.90 -3.56 -8.45
N GLN A 469 15.51 -2.60 -7.74
CA GLN A 469 16.50 -2.89 -6.69
C GLN A 469 15.88 -3.66 -5.52
N ILE A 470 14.69 -3.31 -5.07
CA ILE A 470 14.02 -3.99 -3.96
C ILE A 470 13.61 -5.42 -4.35
N LYS A 471 12.94 -5.60 -5.48
CA LYS A 471 12.30 -6.87 -5.86
C LYS A 471 13.23 -7.82 -6.62
N ALA A 472 14.03 -7.32 -7.56
CA ALA A 472 14.93 -8.14 -8.35
C ALA A 472 16.25 -8.37 -7.61
N ASN A 473 17.02 -7.32 -7.34
CA ASN A 473 18.33 -7.44 -6.70
C ASN A 473 18.20 -7.82 -5.22
N GLY A 474 17.24 -7.22 -4.52
CA GLY A 474 16.96 -7.49 -3.11
C GLY A 474 16.15 -8.74 -2.85
N MET A 475 15.57 -9.37 -3.87
CA MET A 475 14.72 -10.56 -3.74
C MET A 475 13.55 -10.39 -2.75
N PHE A 476 13.12 -9.15 -2.50
CA PHE A 476 12.03 -8.82 -1.58
C PHE A 476 10.68 -8.91 -2.31
N LYS A 477 10.28 -10.13 -2.65
CA LYS A 477 9.05 -10.42 -3.42
C LYS A 477 7.89 -10.85 -2.54
N ARG A 478 8.15 -11.19 -1.27
CA ARG A 478 7.17 -11.73 -0.34
C ARG A 478 7.47 -11.27 1.09
N PHE A 479 6.44 -10.80 1.79
CA PHE A 479 6.50 -10.50 3.22
C PHE A 479 6.67 -11.79 4.04
N ARG A 480 7.27 -11.67 5.22
CA ARG A 480 7.46 -12.76 6.19
C ARG A 480 6.60 -12.55 7.43
N LEU A 481 6.38 -11.31 7.82
CA LEU A 481 5.44 -10.95 8.85
C LEU A 481 4.02 -10.89 8.27
N LYS A 482 3.01 -11.07 9.12
CA LYS A 482 1.60 -11.06 8.76
C LYS A 482 0.92 -9.77 9.21
N GLY A 483 -0.14 -9.43 8.50
CA GLY A 483 -0.99 -8.28 8.79
C GLY A 483 -0.38 -6.95 8.36
N LEU A 484 -1.21 -5.90 8.27
CA LEU A 484 -0.78 -4.56 7.85
C LEU A 484 0.37 -4.02 8.70
N SER A 485 0.29 -4.18 10.02
CA SER A 485 1.36 -3.71 10.92
C SER A 485 2.68 -4.46 10.69
N GLY A 486 2.64 -5.78 10.48
CA GLY A 486 3.82 -6.58 10.20
C GLY A 486 4.46 -6.22 8.86
N THR A 487 3.65 -6.05 7.83
CA THR A 487 4.12 -5.66 6.48
C THR A 487 4.68 -4.24 6.46
N ASN A 488 4.08 -3.31 7.22
CA ASN A 488 4.60 -1.95 7.41
C ASN A 488 6.01 -1.96 8.03
N ILE A 489 6.22 -2.75 9.08
CA ILE A 489 7.53 -2.92 9.71
C ILE A 489 8.56 -3.46 8.71
N GLU A 490 8.22 -4.52 7.98
CA GLU A 490 9.16 -5.13 7.03
C GLU A 490 9.52 -4.21 5.88
N PHE A 491 8.53 -3.49 5.34
CA PHE A 491 8.79 -2.54 4.25
C PHE A 491 9.56 -1.32 4.75
N GLY A 492 9.24 -0.80 5.94
CA GLY A 492 9.98 0.29 6.59
C GLY A 492 11.46 -0.05 6.77
N LEU A 493 11.78 -1.24 7.29
CA LEU A 493 13.16 -1.73 7.38
C LEU A 493 13.85 -1.80 6.01
N LYS A 494 13.13 -2.28 4.98
CA LYS A 494 13.68 -2.34 3.61
C LYS A 494 13.90 -0.96 2.99
N ALA A 495 13.00 -0.02 3.22
CA ALA A 495 13.11 1.36 2.75
C ALA A 495 14.29 2.09 3.40
N ILE A 496 14.45 1.95 4.73
CA ILE A 496 15.61 2.49 5.46
C ILE A 496 16.91 1.87 4.92
N ALA A 497 16.96 0.55 4.78
CA ALA A 497 18.12 -0.16 4.27
C ALA A 497 18.48 0.28 2.84
N HIS A 498 17.49 0.51 1.97
CA HIS A 498 17.67 1.04 0.62
C HIS A 498 18.28 2.44 0.66
N ASN A 499 17.72 3.34 1.46
CA ASN A 499 18.20 4.71 1.57
C ASN A 499 19.63 4.77 2.10
N LEU A 500 19.97 3.97 3.12
CA LEU A 500 21.34 3.92 3.66
C LEU A 500 22.35 3.28 2.69
N MET A 501 21.94 2.27 1.91
CA MET A 501 22.80 1.70 0.88
C MET A 501 23.10 2.75 -0.22
N LYS A 502 22.07 3.47 -0.67
CA LYS A 502 22.25 4.54 -1.66
C LYS A 502 23.15 5.66 -1.13
N LEU A 503 22.93 6.10 0.10
CA LEU A 503 23.80 7.07 0.77
C LEU A 503 25.25 6.59 0.79
N SER A 504 25.48 5.33 1.14
CA SER A 504 26.82 4.73 1.14
C SER A 504 27.48 4.74 -0.25
N ASN A 505 26.73 4.39 -1.29
CA ASN A 505 27.26 4.38 -2.66
C ASN A 505 27.63 5.79 -3.16
N MET A 506 26.81 6.79 -2.81
CA MET A 506 27.13 8.20 -3.13
C MET A 506 28.35 8.69 -2.37
N ALA A 507 28.47 8.33 -1.12
CA ALA A 507 29.59 8.71 -0.27
C ALA A 507 30.93 8.08 -0.72
N GLN A 508 30.91 6.88 -1.29
CA GLN A 508 32.11 6.24 -1.86
C GLN A 508 32.58 6.89 -3.16
N SER A 509 31.70 7.57 -3.89
CA SER A 509 31.99 8.24 -5.16
C SER A 509 32.43 9.70 -5.02
N SER A 510 32.44 10.25 -3.82
CA SER A 510 32.79 11.66 -3.56
C SER A 510 33.43 11.85 -2.18
N ASP A 511 34.17 12.98 -1.97
CA ASP A 511 34.66 13.44 -0.65
C ASP A 511 33.54 13.67 0.41
N LEU A 512 32.33 13.37 0.03
CA LEU A 512 31.11 13.51 0.81
C LEU A 512 31.15 12.62 2.08
N LEU A 513 31.79 11.45 2.00
CA LEU A 513 31.92 10.56 3.18
C LEU A 513 32.73 11.24 4.29
N THR A 514 33.81 11.89 3.93
CA THR A 514 34.64 12.63 4.88
C THR A 514 33.87 13.82 5.45
N LYS A 515 33.06 14.49 4.65
CA LYS A 515 32.19 15.59 5.09
C LYS A 515 31.03 15.08 5.96
N ILE A 516 30.38 14.03 5.57
CA ILE A 516 29.30 13.42 6.38
C ILE A 516 29.85 12.88 7.69
N LEU A 517 30.97 12.17 7.68
CA LEU A 517 31.60 11.65 8.90
C LEU A 517 32.18 12.75 9.77
N SER A 518 32.81 13.78 9.21
CA SER A 518 33.36 14.92 9.95
C SER A 518 32.26 15.83 10.51
N PHE A 519 31.20 16.08 9.75
CA PHE A 519 30.01 16.78 10.22
C PHE A 519 29.29 15.96 11.32
N LEU A 520 29.25 14.67 11.13
CA LEU A 520 28.75 13.71 12.10
C LEU A 520 29.60 13.67 13.38
N HIS A 521 30.90 13.90 13.30
CA HIS A 521 31.81 13.95 14.44
C HIS A 521 31.81 15.33 15.13
N PHE A 522 31.69 16.41 14.37
CA PHE A 522 31.59 17.77 14.88
C PHE A 522 30.35 18.00 15.76
N PHE A 523 29.18 17.50 15.35
CA PHE A 523 27.97 17.58 16.18
C PHE A 523 28.01 16.69 17.41
N TRP A 524 28.73 15.56 17.37
CA TRP A 524 28.96 14.73 18.56
C TRP A 524 29.70 15.51 19.63
N ASN A 525 30.76 16.25 19.25
CA ASN A 525 31.54 17.04 20.18
C ASN A 525 30.73 18.20 20.78
N ILE A 526 29.86 18.85 20.00
CA ILE A 526 28.99 19.93 20.51
C ILE A 526 27.95 19.38 21.51
N LEU A 527 27.38 18.19 21.28
CA LEU A 527 26.40 17.58 22.19
C LEU A 527 27.02 17.04 23.47
N VAL A 528 28.30 16.64 23.43
CA VAL A 528 29.05 16.20 24.61
C VAL A 528 29.55 17.40 25.43
N GLU A 529 29.89 18.53 24.79
CA GLU A 529 30.37 19.74 25.47
C GLU A 529 29.25 20.64 26.03
N TYR A 530 28.00 20.54 25.51
CA TYR A 530 26.85 21.34 25.97
C TYR A 530 25.61 20.52 26.28
N PRO A 531 25.58 19.82 27.43
CA PRO A 531 24.42 19.01 27.83
C PRO A 531 23.12 19.82 28.04
N ASP A 532 23.23 21.15 28.28
CA ASP A 532 22.07 22.04 28.48
C ASP A 532 21.28 22.35 27.18
N PHE A 533 21.81 22.07 26.01
CA PHE A 533 21.09 22.23 24.74
C PHE A 533 19.96 21.20 24.58
N HIS A 534 20.14 20.04 25.19
CA HIS A 534 19.12 18.98 25.20
C HIS A 534 17.89 19.35 26.03
N ALA A 535 18.06 20.12 27.11
CA ALA A 535 16.96 20.52 28.00
C ALA A 535 16.01 21.59 27.37
N LYS A 536 16.53 22.41 26.47
CA LYS A 536 15.71 23.45 25.77
C LYS A 536 14.98 22.88 24.54
N SER A 537 15.60 21.96 23.80
CA SER A 537 14.99 21.27 22.68
C SER A 537 13.86 20.33 23.13
N THR A 538 14.05 19.62 24.25
CA THR A 538 13.02 18.75 24.84
C THR A 538 11.82 19.53 25.38
N LYS A 539 11.99 20.76 25.85
CA LYS A 539 10.87 21.60 26.28
C LYS A 539 10.03 22.15 25.12
N MET A 540 10.63 22.41 23.97
CA MET A 540 9.88 22.77 22.74
C MET A 540 9.19 21.56 22.09
N ALA A 541 9.81 20.40 22.13
CA ALA A 541 9.21 19.14 21.67
C ALA A 541 8.04 18.69 22.57
N LEU A 542 8.14 18.87 23.89
CA LEU A 542 7.06 18.55 24.83
C LEU A 542 5.83 19.48 24.72
N LEU A 543 6.00 20.69 24.20
CA LEU A 543 4.89 21.59 23.91
C LEU A 543 4.17 21.23 22.60
N SER A 544 4.89 20.70 21.60
CA SER A 544 4.29 20.14 20.38
C SER A 544 3.61 18.79 20.64
N ASP A 545 4.18 17.93 21.47
CA ASP A 545 3.62 16.62 21.84
C ASP A 545 2.33 16.72 22.69
N SER A 546 2.17 17.77 23.50
CA SER A 546 0.93 17.98 24.27
C SER A 546 -0.26 18.34 23.38
N MET A 547 -0.01 18.97 22.23
CA MET A 547 -1.04 19.22 21.21
C MET A 547 -1.30 17.99 20.32
N TYR A 548 -0.32 17.12 20.13
CA TYR A 548 -0.41 15.91 19.33
C TYR A 548 -1.11 14.74 20.05
N LYS A 549 -0.86 14.59 21.37
CA LYS A 549 -1.51 13.55 22.20
C LYS A 549 -3.01 13.71 22.39
N LYS A 550 -3.57 14.90 22.22
CA LYS A 550 -5.02 15.13 22.30
C LYS A 550 -5.82 14.72 21.06
N ARG A 551 -5.17 14.43 19.93
CA ARG A 551 -5.86 14.04 18.68
C ARG A 551 -5.79 12.55 18.32
N ASN A 552 -4.83 11.80 18.84
CA ASN A 552 -4.59 10.40 18.42
C ASN A 552 -4.89 9.33 19.48
N CYS A 553 -5.58 9.70 20.59
CA CYS A 553 -6.06 8.73 21.60
C CYS A 553 -7.53 8.30 21.43
N LEU A 554 -8.15 8.59 20.30
CA LEU A 554 -9.47 8.06 19.99
C LEU A 554 -9.35 7.12 18.78
N THR A 555 -9.57 5.86 19.07
CA THR A 555 -9.63 4.66 18.21
C THR A 555 -8.35 3.82 18.16
N PHE A 556 -8.40 2.79 18.91
CA PHE A 556 -8.02 1.39 18.77
C PHE A 556 -7.58 0.82 20.12
N ASP A 557 -8.59 0.40 20.87
CA ASP A 557 -8.43 -0.59 21.94
C ASP A 557 -8.01 -1.94 21.34
N CYS A 558 -7.20 -2.65 22.04
CA CYS A 558 -6.49 -3.93 21.98
C CYS A 558 -6.80 -4.90 20.88
#